data_d39d4c26f23c1393b70dc236fb29dfbe
#
_entry.id   d39d4c26f23c1393b70dc236fb29dfbe
#
_cell.length_a   1.000
_cell.length_b   1.000
_cell.length_c   1.000
_cell.angle_alpha   90.00
_cell.angle_beta   90.00
_cell.angle_gamma   90.00
#
_symmetry.space_group_name_H-M   'P 1'
#
loop_
_entity.id
_entity.type
_entity.pdbx_description
1 polymer ?
#
loop_
_entity_poly.entity_id
_entity_poly.type
_entity_poly.pdbx_seq_one_letter_code
_entity_poly.pdbx_strand_id
1 'polypeptide(L)'
;EPGSVTPVEGGTPVQAFEGAEWTQLAQSTFQDGNSYDPERAWADHNYVNENFTDSAAAGTAMATGVKTTNGMIGVNPANEPAKNTSEYAIEKGKAAGVVSSVPFNHATPAAWAAHNSNRNDLHAMAEEMINSDLNVIMGAGHPFFDNNGNPITEADEDYMQASQYERLASGETDFTFIEEDVDFEALENGKVESDKYFGLAQVEDPLQHDRDGDSVTPYDVPLNDVVDLSTMSKAALNVLNQDEDGFHIMIEGGAIDWAGHANDMARDIEEVQEFNKAVETVIEWVETNSSWDETLVIVTADHETGYMTGPDNDPNWSAMTGAAGIVPNHG
;
A
#
# COMPACT_ATOMS: atom_id res chain seq x y z
N GLU A 1 -10.60 14.73 16.68
CA GLU A 1 -9.36 15.48 16.94
C GLU A 1 -8.21 14.56 16.63
N PRO A 2 -7.21 14.96 15.81
CA PRO A 2 -5.99 14.19 15.64
C PRO A 2 -5.42 13.94 17.03
N GLY A 3 -5.22 12.70 17.39
CA GLY A 3 -4.69 12.32 18.69
C GLY A 3 -3.36 13.04 18.91
N SER A 4 -3.20 13.73 20.03
CA SER A 4 -1.94 14.35 20.41
C SER A 4 -0.87 13.25 20.48
N VAL A 5 -0.01 13.18 19.48
CA VAL A 5 1.16 12.30 19.47
C VAL A 5 2.22 12.91 20.40
N THR A 6 1.93 12.95 21.69
CA THR A 6 2.96 13.20 22.67
C THR A 6 3.60 11.86 22.96
N PRO A 7 4.90 11.65 22.65
CA PRO A 7 5.58 10.41 23.03
C PRO A 7 5.44 10.24 24.54
N VAL A 8 4.73 9.22 24.95
CA VAL A 8 4.65 8.84 26.36
C VAL A 8 5.80 7.88 26.62
N GLU A 9 6.84 8.35 27.27
CA GLU A 9 7.95 7.51 27.72
C GLU A 9 7.39 6.30 28.47
N GLY A 10 7.60 5.10 27.96
CA GLY A 10 7.07 3.85 28.51
C GLY A 10 5.58 3.58 28.20
N GLY A 11 4.99 4.28 27.24
CA GLY A 11 3.66 3.97 26.72
C GLY A 11 3.65 2.63 25.99
N THR A 12 2.58 1.84 26.19
CA THR A 12 2.38 0.63 25.37
C THR A 12 1.88 1.06 24.00
N PRO A 13 2.53 0.66 22.90
CA PRO A 13 2.00 0.88 21.57
C PRO A 13 0.60 0.28 21.47
N VAL A 14 -0.35 1.01 20.88
CA VAL A 14 -1.71 0.54 20.67
C VAL A 14 -1.98 0.58 19.17
N GLN A 15 -1.52 -0.47 18.48
CA GLN A 15 -1.90 -0.72 17.10
C GLN A 15 -3.02 -1.77 17.09
N ALA A 16 -3.93 -1.65 16.12
CA ALA A 16 -5.11 -2.51 16.03
C ALA A 16 -4.76 -4.00 15.88
N PHE A 17 -3.56 -4.31 15.42
CA PHE A 17 -3.06 -5.67 15.16
C PHE A 17 -2.03 -6.19 16.17
N GLU A 18 -1.87 -5.55 17.33
CA GLU A 18 -0.94 -5.99 18.39
C GLU A 18 -1.64 -6.67 19.60
N GLY A 19 -2.95 -6.83 19.55
CA GLY A 19 -3.73 -7.45 20.61
C GLY A 19 -3.43 -8.94 20.80
N ALA A 20 -3.83 -9.49 21.95
CA ALA A 20 -3.63 -10.91 22.28
C ALA A 20 -4.45 -11.87 21.42
N GLU A 21 -5.43 -11.37 20.69
CA GLU A 21 -6.25 -12.08 19.70
C GLU A 21 -5.50 -12.37 18.39
N TRP A 22 -4.38 -11.69 18.14
CA TRP A 22 -3.56 -11.88 16.96
C TRP A 22 -2.50 -12.97 17.14
N THR A 23 -2.32 -13.78 16.09
CA THR A 23 -1.20 -14.70 16.02
C THR A 23 -0.03 -14.01 15.35
N GLN A 24 1.06 -13.81 16.09
CA GLN A 24 2.27 -13.19 15.59
C GLN A 24 3.22 -14.24 14.98
N LEU A 25 3.69 -13.95 13.78
CA LEU A 25 4.66 -14.77 13.04
C LEU A 25 5.80 -13.88 12.54
N ALA A 26 7.00 -14.47 12.42
CA ALA A 26 8.12 -13.79 11.80
C ALA A 26 8.15 -14.06 10.29
N GLN A 27 8.44 -13.04 9.52
CA GLN A 27 8.66 -13.11 8.07
C GLN A 27 10.07 -12.63 7.75
N SER A 28 10.76 -13.30 6.83
CA SER A 28 12.05 -12.84 6.30
C SER A 28 11.84 -12.27 4.91
N THR A 29 12.53 -11.15 4.61
CA THR A 29 12.41 -10.42 3.36
C THR A 29 13.72 -10.52 2.56
N PHE A 30 13.68 -11.06 1.35
CA PHE A 30 14.83 -11.16 0.44
C PHE A 30 14.39 -11.50 -0.98
N GLN A 31 15.14 -11.00 -1.97
CA GLN A 31 14.91 -11.30 -3.38
C GLN A 31 15.49 -12.67 -3.78
N ASP A 32 15.19 -13.13 -5.02
CA ASP A 32 15.78 -14.37 -5.54
C ASP A 32 17.32 -14.32 -5.57
N GLY A 33 17.94 -15.44 -5.26
CA GLY A 33 19.39 -15.57 -5.21
C GLY A 33 20.07 -15.05 -3.94
N ASN A 34 19.33 -14.39 -3.03
CA ASN A 34 19.81 -13.91 -1.74
C ASN A 34 19.21 -14.71 -0.57
N SER A 35 19.64 -14.35 0.65
CA SER A 35 19.04 -14.85 1.89
C SER A 35 19.08 -13.76 2.95
N TYR A 36 18.13 -13.80 3.87
CA TYR A 36 18.07 -12.87 4.98
C TYR A 36 18.86 -13.42 6.17
N ASP A 37 19.79 -12.64 6.70
CA ASP A 37 20.57 -12.94 7.89
C ASP A 37 20.33 -11.84 8.94
N PRO A 38 19.44 -12.05 9.92
CA PRO A 38 19.08 -11.02 10.90
C PRO A 38 20.25 -10.63 11.81
N GLU A 39 21.18 -11.52 12.09
CA GLU A 39 22.36 -11.18 12.93
C GLU A 39 23.29 -10.22 12.18
N ARG A 40 23.47 -10.42 10.88
CA ARG A 40 24.26 -9.51 10.04
C ARG A 40 23.54 -8.20 9.80
N ALA A 41 22.23 -8.21 9.58
CA ALA A 41 21.44 -7.01 9.41
C ALA A 41 21.56 -6.05 10.62
N TRP A 42 21.57 -6.59 11.83
CA TRP A 42 21.82 -5.80 13.05
C TRP A 42 23.28 -5.36 13.23
N ALA A 43 24.23 -6.14 12.78
CA ALA A 43 25.65 -5.91 13.04
C ALA A 43 26.33 -5.03 11.99
N ASP A 44 25.81 -4.95 10.77
CA ASP A 44 26.46 -4.33 9.62
C ASP A 44 25.44 -3.65 8.68
N HIS A 45 25.38 -2.33 8.75
CA HIS A 45 24.53 -1.52 7.87
C HIS A 45 24.78 -1.76 6.38
N ASN A 46 26.03 -2.06 5.97
CA ASN A 46 26.31 -2.32 4.56
C ASN A 46 25.64 -3.61 4.07
N TYR A 47 25.39 -4.57 4.98
CA TYR A 47 24.69 -5.80 4.62
C TYR A 47 23.26 -5.51 4.10
N VAL A 48 22.54 -4.59 4.74
CA VAL A 48 21.18 -4.19 4.34
C VAL A 48 21.22 -3.56 2.93
N ASN A 49 22.18 -2.64 2.71
CA ASN A 49 22.36 -1.99 1.41
C ASN A 49 22.74 -2.94 0.27
N GLU A 50 23.47 -4.02 0.58
CA GLU A 50 23.91 -4.98 -0.44
C GLU A 50 22.86 -6.06 -0.75
N ASN A 51 21.95 -6.33 0.17
CA ASN A 51 21.08 -7.51 0.12
C ASN A 51 19.58 -7.19 0.28
N PHE A 52 19.18 -5.93 0.16
CA PHE A 52 17.77 -5.54 0.26
C PHE A 52 16.91 -6.21 -0.81
N THR A 53 15.64 -6.37 -0.51
CA THR A 53 14.59 -6.63 -1.50
C THR A 53 13.85 -5.32 -1.77
N ASP A 54 13.35 -5.13 -3.00
CA ASP A 54 12.43 -4.04 -3.29
C ASP A 54 10.97 -4.51 -3.24
N SER A 55 10.02 -3.57 -3.28
CA SER A 55 8.59 -3.89 -3.22
C SER A 55 8.11 -4.69 -4.42
N ALA A 56 8.78 -4.60 -5.57
CA ALA A 56 8.44 -5.41 -6.74
C ALA A 56 8.71 -6.91 -6.47
N ALA A 57 9.91 -7.24 -5.99
CA ALA A 57 10.28 -8.62 -5.66
C ALA A 57 9.56 -9.12 -4.42
N ALA A 58 9.42 -8.30 -3.37
CA ALA A 58 8.75 -8.66 -2.14
C ALA A 58 7.23 -8.84 -2.36
N GLY A 59 6.57 -7.89 -3.00
CA GLY A 59 5.16 -7.98 -3.38
C GLY A 59 4.88 -9.20 -4.26
N THR A 60 5.72 -9.44 -5.28
CA THR A 60 5.63 -10.65 -6.12
C THR A 60 5.72 -11.92 -5.28
N ALA A 61 6.67 -11.99 -4.34
CA ALA A 61 6.82 -13.17 -3.48
C ALA A 61 5.58 -13.38 -2.58
N MET A 62 5.01 -12.31 -2.03
CA MET A 62 3.79 -12.39 -1.21
C MET A 62 2.56 -12.73 -2.05
N ALA A 63 2.41 -12.12 -3.22
CA ALA A 63 1.25 -12.33 -4.08
C ALA A 63 1.23 -13.73 -4.74
N THR A 64 2.41 -14.28 -5.07
CA THR A 64 2.51 -15.49 -5.91
C THR A 64 3.15 -16.70 -5.22
N GLY A 65 3.85 -16.49 -4.11
CA GLY A 65 4.71 -17.51 -3.49
C GLY A 65 6.01 -17.80 -4.26
N VAL A 66 6.32 -17.00 -5.29
CA VAL A 66 7.51 -17.16 -6.15
C VAL A 66 8.49 -16.02 -5.89
N LYS A 67 9.72 -16.34 -5.52
CA LYS A 67 10.80 -15.34 -5.41
C LYS A 67 11.21 -14.88 -6.80
N THR A 68 11.46 -13.57 -6.91
CA THR A 68 11.96 -12.95 -8.15
C THR A 68 13.08 -11.93 -7.84
N THR A 69 13.64 -11.34 -8.87
CA THR A 69 14.70 -10.33 -8.77
C THR A 69 14.07 -8.95 -8.55
N ASN A 70 14.76 -8.07 -7.83
CA ASN A 70 14.34 -6.68 -7.66
C ASN A 70 13.94 -6.03 -8.99
N GLY A 71 12.88 -5.24 -8.98
CA GLY A 71 12.33 -4.57 -10.15
C GLY A 71 11.36 -5.41 -10.99
N MET A 72 11.14 -6.70 -10.67
CA MET A 72 10.24 -7.59 -11.41
C MET A 72 8.92 -7.78 -10.66
N ILE A 73 7.81 -7.61 -11.37
CA ILE A 73 6.44 -7.66 -10.82
C ILE A 73 5.68 -8.84 -11.44
N GLY A 74 5.11 -9.71 -10.60
CA GLY A 74 4.24 -10.81 -11.03
C GLY A 74 4.91 -11.82 -11.98
N VAL A 75 6.23 -11.81 -12.11
CA VAL A 75 6.99 -12.74 -12.96
C VAL A 75 8.09 -13.44 -12.18
N ASN A 76 8.46 -14.65 -12.62
CA ASN A 76 9.59 -15.37 -12.06
C ASN A 76 10.93 -14.86 -12.61
N PRO A 77 12.11 -15.30 -12.09
CA PRO A 77 13.40 -14.85 -12.58
C PRO A 77 13.69 -15.18 -14.06
N ALA A 78 12.91 -16.06 -14.69
CA ALA A 78 12.97 -16.35 -16.12
C ALA A 78 12.04 -15.44 -16.95
N ASN A 79 11.44 -14.43 -16.33
CA ASN A 79 10.46 -13.52 -16.93
C ASN A 79 9.19 -14.21 -17.45
N GLU A 80 8.77 -15.27 -16.76
CA GLU A 80 7.50 -15.94 -17.04
C GLU A 80 6.46 -15.50 -16.00
N PRO A 81 5.20 -15.19 -16.38
CA PRO A 81 4.14 -14.83 -15.45
C PRO A 81 3.97 -15.85 -14.31
N ALA A 82 3.93 -15.34 -13.10
CA ALA A 82 3.65 -16.14 -11.90
C ALA A 82 2.26 -15.76 -11.39
N LYS A 83 1.33 -16.72 -11.40
CA LYS A 83 -0.05 -16.48 -11.00
C LYS A 83 -0.12 -15.96 -9.57
N ASN A 84 -0.80 -14.83 -9.37
CA ASN A 84 -1.01 -14.21 -8.07
C ASN A 84 -2.31 -14.70 -7.38
N THR A 85 -2.47 -14.34 -6.11
CA THR A 85 -3.63 -14.75 -5.30
C THR A 85 -4.94 -14.14 -5.77
N SER A 86 -4.95 -12.96 -6.39
CA SER A 86 -6.14 -12.36 -7.01
C SER A 86 -6.63 -13.21 -8.18
N GLU A 87 -5.72 -13.63 -9.07
CA GLU A 87 -6.03 -14.52 -10.19
C GLU A 87 -6.52 -15.90 -9.72
N TYR A 88 -5.95 -16.42 -8.62
CA TYR A 88 -6.45 -17.67 -8.01
C TYR A 88 -7.87 -17.50 -7.44
N ALA A 89 -8.16 -16.34 -6.83
CA ALA A 89 -9.50 -16.04 -6.32
C ALA A 89 -10.52 -15.99 -7.47
N ILE A 90 -10.20 -15.22 -8.52
CA ILE A 90 -11.05 -15.10 -9.73
C ILE A 90 -11.30 -16.45 -10.40
N GLU A 91 -10.27 -17.31 -10.55
CA GLU A 91 -10.46 -18.67 -11.06
C GLU A 91 -11.40 -19.53 -10.20
N LYS A 92 -11.54 -19.21 -8.92
CA LYS A 92 -12.46 -19.89 -8.00
C LYS A 92 -13.85 -19.27 -7.98
N GLY A 93 -14.12 -18.30 -8.84
CA GLY A 93 -15.39 -17.58 -8.89
C GLY A 93 -15.56 -16.59 -7.75
N LYS A 94 -14.46 -16.08 -7.16
CA LYS A 94 -14.46 -15.08 -6.11
C LYS A 94 -14.09 -13.72 -6.67
N ALA A 95 -14.59 -12.65 -6.07
CA ALA A 95 -14.16 -11.31 -6.40
C ALA A 95 -12.72 -11.06 -5.93
N ALA A 96 -12.04 -10.10 -6.57
CA ALA A 96 -10.70 -9.69 -6.16
C ALA A 96 -10.49 -8.18 -6.32
N GLY A 97 -9.64 -7.60 -5.44
CA GLY A 97 -9.33 -6.17 -5.48
C GLY A 97 -7.99 -5.80 -4.90
N VAL A 98 -7.54 -4.60 -5.26
CA VAL A 98 -6.34 -3.94 -4.73
C VAL A 98 -6.65 -2.50 -4.35
N VAL A 99 -6.15 -2.06 -3.20
CA VAL A 99 -6.28 -0.69 -2.69
C VAL A 99 -4.94 -0.23 -2.15
N SER A 100 -4.51 0.99 -2.46
CA SER A 100 -3.27 1.54 -1.93
C SER A 100 -3.37 3.04 -1.66
N SER A 101 -2.58 3.53 -0.71
CA SER A 101 -2.40 4.98 -0.46
C SER A 101 -1.40 5.63 -1.41
N VAL A 102 -0.69 4.83 -2.23
CA VAL A 102 0.22 5.30 -3.29
C VAL A 102 -0.43 5.09 -4.66
N PRO A 103 0.19 5.50 -5.77
CA PRO A 103 -0.36 5.28 -7.11
C PRO A 103 -0.77 3.81 -7.34
N PHE A 104 -1.95 3.62 -7.92
CA PHE A 104 -2.62 2.33 -8.04
C PHE A 104 -1.78 1.25 -8.74
N ASN A 105 -0.85 1.65 -9.61
CA ASN A 105 0.06 0.79 -10.36
C ASN A 105 1.51 0.83 -9.85
N HIS A 106 1.73 1.34 -8.63
CA HIS A 106 3.03 1.19 -7.97
C HIS A 106 3.34 -0.29 -7.72
N ALA A 107 4.58 -0.61 -7.36
CA ALA A 107 5.08 -1.99 -7.37
C ALA A 107 4.23 -2.96 -6.54
N THR A 108 3.79 -2.58 -5.35
CA THR A 108 3.05 -3.48 -4.47
C THR A 108 1.65 -3.77 -4.98
N PRO A 109 0.76 -2.78 -5.25
CA PRO A 109 -0.55 -3.10 -5.81
C PRO A 109 -0.46 -3.80 -7.15
N ALA A 110 0.51 -3.43 -8.00
CA ALA A 110 0.74 -4.10 -9.28
C ALA A 110 1.11 -5.58 -9.12
N ALA A 111 1.79 -6.00 -8.07
CA ALA A 111 2.16 -7.41 -7.86
C ALA A 111 0.95 -8.34 -7.68
N TRP A 112 -0.20 -7.82 -7.24
CA TRP A 112 -1.48 -8.56 -7.16
C TRP A 112 -2.38 -8.39 -8.37
N ALA A 113 -1.92 -7.62 -9.40
CA ALA A 113 -2.76 -7.21 -10.51
C ALA A 113 -2.13 -7.34 -11.89
N ALA A 114 -0.79 -7.39 -12.00
CA ALA A 114 -0.06 -7.27 -13.26
C ALA A 114 1.19 -8.16 -13.32
N HIS A 115 1.75 -8.28 -14.54
CA HIS A 115 2.94 -9.08 -14.85
C HIS A 115 3.90 -8.28 -15.71
N ASN A 116 4.93 -7.68 -15.10
CA ASN A 116 5.91 -6.88 -15.83
C ASN A 116 7.32 -7.10 -15.28
N SER A 117 8.28 -7.34 -16.15
CA SER A 117 9.69 -7.49 -15.76
C SER A 117 10.39 -6.18 -15.34
N ASN A 118 9.69 -5.06 -15.42
CA ASN A 118 10.21 -3.73 -15.09
C ASN A 118 9.17 -2.91 -14.35
N ARG A 119 9.35 -2.72 -13.04
CA ARG A 119 8.46 -1.93 -12.18
C ARG A 119 8.29 -0.46 -12.61
N ASN A 120 9.19 0.05 -13.43
CA ASN A 120 9.13 1.41 -13.93
C ASN A 120 8.34 1.53 -15.25
N ASP A 121 7.81 0.45 -15.79
CA ASP A 121 6.91 0.48 -16.95
C ASP A 121 5.45 0.68 -16.49
N LEU A 122 5.24 1.82 -15.82
CA LEU A 122 3.98 2.15 -15.15
C LEU A 122 2.79 2.20 -16.11
N HIS A 123 2.98 2.74 -17.31
CA HIS A 123 1.92 2.81 -18.31
C HIS A 123 1.46 1.44 -18.80
N ALA A 124 2.41 0.50 -18.99
CA ALA A 124 2.05 -0.86 -19.37
C ALA A 124 1.30 -1.60 -18.22
N MET A 125 1.72 -1.39 -16.97
CA MET A 125 1.02 -1.92 -15.82
C MET A 125 -0.37 -1.30 -15.66
N ALA A 126 -0.50 0.02 -15.83
CA ALA A 126 -1.82 0.67 -15.86
C ALA A 126 -2.73 0.06 -16.91
N GLU A 127 -2.22 -0.18 -18.13
CA GLU A 127 -2.99 -0.82 -19.21
C GLU A 127 -3.41 -2.25 -18.85
N GLU A 128 -2.52 -3.04 -18.24
CA GLU A 128 -2.85 -4.40 -17.80
C GLU A 128 -3.92 -4.38 -16.71
N MET A 129 -3.79 -3.49 -15.72
CA MET A 129 -4.74 -3.36 -14.62
C MET A 129 -6.12 -2.88 -15.09
N ILE A 130 -6.19 -1.89 -15.99
CA ILE A 130 -7.43 -1.39 -16.59
C ILE A 130 -8.18 -2.48 -17.37
N ASN A 131 -7.47 -3.43 -17.96
CA ASN A 131 -8.07 -4.55 -18.71
C ASN A 131 -8.13 -5.85 -17.89
N SER A 132 -7.88 -5.81 -16.59
CA SER A 132 -7.90 -7.00 -15.73
C SER A 132 -9.31 -7.46 -15.37
N ASP A 133 -9.39 -8.67 -14.83
CA ASP A 133 -10.63 -9.23 -14.28
C ASP A 133 -10.85 -8.84 -12.80
N LEU A 134 -10.04 -7.94 -12.24
CA LEU A 134 -10.26 -7.42 -10.89
C LEU A 134 -11.62 -6.71 -10.78
N ASN A 135 -12.21 -6.80 -9.60
CA ASN A 135 -13.46 -6.10 -9.29
C ASN A 135 -13.22 -4.70 -8.73
N VAL A 136 -12.12 -4.50 -8.01
CA VAL A 136 -11.79 -3.21 -7.41
C VAL A 136 -10.32 -2.90 -7.62
N ILE A 137 -10.05 -1.68 -8.09
CA ILE A 137 -8.74 -1.05 -8.09
C ILE A 137 -8.94 0.35 -7.53
N MET A 138 -8.26 0.70 -6.42
CA MET A 138 -8.33 2.05 -5.84
C MET A 138 -6.94 2.50 -5.42
N GLY A 139 -6.62 3.78 -5.68
CA GLY A 139 -5.34 4.37 -5.29
C GLY A 139 -5.17 5.80 -5.78
N ALA A 140 -3.98 6.36 -5.58
CA ALA A 140 -3.53 7.62 -6.16
C ALA A 140 -3.01 7.42 -7.59
N GLY A 141 -2.34 8.41 -8.17
CA GLY A 141 -1.79 8.36 -9.53
C GLY A 141 -2.64 9.13 -10.55
N HIS A 142 -3.32 10.19 -10.11
CA HIS A 142 -4.25 10.95 -10.95
C HIS A 142 -3.51 11.90 -11.89
N PRO A 143 -3.69 11.83 -13.23
CA PRO A 143 -2.91 12.62 -14.17
C PRO A 143 -3.30 14.11 -14.25
N PHE A 144 -4.38 14.52 -13.58
CA PHE A 144 -4.88 15.91 -13.62
C PHE A 144 -4.97 16.59 -12.26
N PHE A 145 -4.27 16.06 -11.25
CA PHE A 145 -4.12 16.68 -9.94
C PHE A 145 -2.65 16.69 -9.55
N ASP A 146 -2.24 17.69 -8.76
CA ASP A 146 -0.89 17.75 -8.17
C ASP A 146 -0.82 17.01 -6.82
N ASN A 147 0.36 17.00 -6.19
CA ASN A 147 0.60 16.37 -4.89
C ASN A 147 -0.13 17.02 -3.70
N ASN A 148 -0.83 18.11 -3.93
CA ASN A 148 -1.65 18.80 -2.92
C ASN A 148 -3.16 18.63 -3.19
N GLY A 149 -3.54 17.79 -4.16
CA GLY A 149 -4.93 17.63 -4.56
C GLY A 149 -5.49 18.82 -5.34
N ASN A 150 -4.65 19.69 -5.91
CA ASN A 150 -5.14 20.78 -6.76
C ASN A 150 -5.20 20.33 -8.22
N PRO A 151 -6.28 20.70 -8.95
CA PRO A 151 -6.41 20.35 -10.36
C PRO A 151 -5.36 21.06 -11.22
N ILE A 152 -4.73 20.32 -12.14
CA ILE A 152 -3.80 20.83 -13.15
C ILE A 152 -4.39 20.75 -14.55
N THR A 153 -3.92 21.58 -15.49
CA THR A 153 -4.49 21.68 -16.84
C THR A 153 -3.79 20.84 -17.89
N GLU A 154 -2.53 20.54 -17.69
CA GLU A 154 -1.73 19.65 -18.54
C GLU A 154 -1.54 18.36 -17.76
N ALA A 155 -1.79 17.22 -18.38
CA ALA A 155 -1.67 15.94 -17.71
C ALA A 155 -0.24 15.70 -17.26
N ASP A 156 -0.06 15.32 -15.99
CA ASP A 156 1.12 14.61 -15.55
C ASP A 156 0.92 13.12 -15.85
N GLU A 157 1.80 12.56 -16.64
CA GLU A 157 1.67 11.18 -17.12
C GLU A 157 2.66 10.23 -16.45
N ASP A 158 3.15 10.55 -15.25
CA ASP A 158 4.13 9.71 -14.58
C ASP A 158 3.55 8.31 -14.28
N TYR A 159 2.32 8.23 -13.81
CA TYR A 159 1.69 6.95 -13.45
C TYR A 159 0.74 6.42 -14.51
N MET A 160 -0.03 7.28 -15.15
CA MET A 160 -0.97 6.85 -16.18
C MET A 160 -1.05 7.89 -17.30
N GLN A 161 -1.20 7.41 -18.54
CA GLN A 161 -1.38 8.30 -19.68
C GLN A 161 -2.76 8.97 -19.66
N ALA A 162 -2.85 10.21 -20.14
CA ALA A 162 -4.14 10.91 -20.30
C ALA A 162 -5.15 10.08 -21.10
N SER A 163 -4.69 9.33 -22.10
CA SER A 163 -5.55 8.45 -22.91
C SER A 163 -6.11 7.26 -22.13
N GLN A 164 -5.41 6.73 -21.13
CA GLN A 164 -5.89 5.67 -20.25
C GLN A 164 -6.93 6.22 -19.28
N TYR A 165 -6.68 7.40 -18.71
CA TYR A 165 -7.66 8.12 -17.90
C TYR A 165 -8.94 8.42 -18.70
N GLU A 166 -8.82 8.95 -19.93
CA GLU A 166 -9.97 9.25 -20.78
C GLU A 166 -10.87 8.03 -21.04
N ARG A 167 -10.27 6.83 -21.20
CA ARG A 167 -11.02 5.58 -21.37
C ARG A 167 -11.82 5.20 -20.11
N LEU A 168 -11.23 5.37 -18.93
CA LEU A 168 -11.93 5.17 -17.65
C LEU A 168 -13.06 6.18 -17.50
N ALA A 169 -12.77 7.47 -17.64
CA ALA A 169 -13.73 8.57 -17.45
C ALA A 169 -14.88 8.56 -18.47
N SER A 170 -14.64 8.08 -19.71
CA SER A 170 -15.68 7.94 -20.72
C SER A 170 -16.53 6.68 -20.61
N GLY A 171 -16.16 5.74 -19.73
CA GLY A 171 -16.84 4.45 -19.59
C GLY A 171 -16.54 3.47 -20.74
N GLU A 172 -15.35 3.58 -21.36
CA GLU A 172 -14.88 2.64 -22.39
C GLU A 172 -14.22 1.39 -21.80
N THR A 173 -14.28 1.22 -20.49
CA THR A 173 -13.76 0.06 -19.76
C THR A 173 -14.90 -0.67 -19.05
N ASP A 174 -14.63 -1.87 -18.53
CA ASP A 174 -15.62 -2.61 -17.75
C ASP A 174 -15.83 -2.06 -16.34
N PHE A 175 -14.98 -1.12 -15.90
CA PHE A 175 -15.07 -0.50 -14.59
C PHE A 175 -16.06 0.67 -14.56
N THR A 176 -16.78 0.79 -13.47
CA THR A 176 -17.40 2.05 -13.06
C THR A 176 -16.30 2.93 -12.47
N PHE A 177 -15.97 4.01 -13.16
CA PHE A 177 -14.93 4.95 -12.73
C PHE A 177 -15.48 5.94 -11.71
N ILE A 178 -14.73 6.15 -10.62
CA ILE A 178 -15.00 7.16 -9.60
C ILE A 178 -13.70 7.91 -9.25
N GLU A 179 -13.82 9.22 -8.96
CA GLU A 179 -12.70 10.06 -8.55
C GLU A 179 -13.10 11.10 -7.49
N GLU A 180 -14.38 11.38 -7.32
CA GLU A 180 -14.87 12.34 -6.34
C GLU A 180 -15.01 11.66 -4.96
N ASP A 181 -14.59 12.32 -3.87
CA ASP A 181 -14.67 11.79 -2.50
C ASP A 181 -16.08 11.30 -2.14
N VAL A 182 -17.12 12.03 -2.61
CA VAL A 182 -18.53 11.65 -2.36
C VAL A 182 -18.92 10.30 -2.96
N ASP A 183 -18.25 9.84 -4.01
CA ASP A 183 -18.50 8.54 -4.63
C ASP A 183 -17.87 7.42 -3.81
N PHE A 184 -16.65 7.64 -3.30
CA PHE A 184 -16.01 6.72 -2.34
C PHE A 184 -16.84 6.62 -1.05
N GLU A 185 -17.28 7.75 -0.50
CA GLU A 185 -18.17 7.78 0.68
C GLU A 185 -19.50 7.06 0.42
N ALA A 186 -20.04 7.16 -0.80
CA ALA A 186 -21.26 6.45 -1.16
C ALA A 186 -21.05 4.93 -1.10
N LEU A 187 -19.93 4.43 -1.64
CA LEU A 187 -19.55 3.01 -1.56
C LEU A 187 -19.26 2.58 -0.12
N GLU A 188 -18.54 3.39 0.64
CA GLU A 188 -18.28 3.17 2.08
C GLU A 188 -19.59 2.98 2.86
N ASN A 189 -20.63 3.73 2.50
CA ASN A 189 -21.96 3.65 3.09
C ASN A 189 -22.87 2.58 2.45
N GLY A 190 -22.31 1.67 1.64
CA GLY A 190 -22.98 0.51 1.08
C GLY A 190 -23.88 0.80 -0.15
N LYS A 191 -23.71 1.96 -0.79
CA LYS A 191 -24.43 2.28 -2.04
C LYS A 191 -23.66 1.72 -3.25
N VAL A 192 -23.68 0.41 -3.40
CA VAL A 192 -22.99 -0.30 -4.47
C VAL A 192 -23.95 -0.56 -5.62
N GLU A 193 -23.63 -0.07 -6.81
CA GLU A 193 -24.46 -0.18 -8.02
C GLU A 193 -23.82 -1.05 -9.13
N SER A 194 -22.52 -1.36 -8.99
CA SER A 194 -21.75 -2.17 -9.94
C SER A 194 -20.90 -3.19 -9.16
N ASP A 195 -20.47 -4.22 -9.82
CA ASP A 195 -19.53 -5.22 -9.31
C ASP A 195 -18.05 -4.92 -9.64
N LYS A 196 -17.81 -3.87 -10.45
CA LYS A 196 -16.47 -3.43 -10.83
C LYS A 196 -16.31 -1.92 -10.67
N TYR A 197 -15.33 -1.50 -9.87
CA TYR A 197 -14.99 -0.09 -9.66
C TYR A 197 -13.50 0.17 -9.83
N PHE A 198 -13.18 1.26 -10.55
CA PHE A 198 -11.86 1.86 -10.57
C PHE A 198 -11.96 3.22 -9.88
N GLY A 199 -11.33 3.35 -8.71
CA GLY A 199 -11.31 4.58 -7.91
C GLY A 199 -9.95 5.24 -7.97
N LEU A 200 -9.89 6.46 -8.45
CA LEU A 200 -8.67 7.24 -8.57
C LEU A 200 -8.77 8.48 -7.71
N ALA A 201 -8.04 8.51 -6.59
CA ALA A 201 -8.03 9.67 -5.69
C ALA A 201 -7.49 10.91 -6.42
N GLN A 202 -8.03 12.08 -6.13
CA GLN A 202 -7.67 13.34 -6.80
C GLN A 202 -6.32 13.89 -6.31
N VAL A 203 -5.27 13.08 -6.50
CA VAL A 203 -3.88 13.41 -6.16
C VAL A 203 -2.93 12.59 -7.06
N GLU A 204 -1.79 13.16 -7.45
CA GLU A 204 -0.79 12.54 -8.30
C GLU A 204 -0.03 11.43 -7.56
N ASP A 205 0.77 11.80 -6.58
CA ASP A 205 1.58 10.92 -5.74
C ASP A 205 0.79 10.37 -4.53
N PRO A 206 1.41 9.91 -3.43
CA PRO A 206 0.66 9.36 -2.31
C PRO A 206 -0.38 10.33 -1.76
N LEU A 207 -1.40 9.79 -1.15
CA LEU A 207 -2.52 10.58 -0.61
C LEU A 207 -2.05 11.75 0.26
N GLN A 208 -0.99 11.56 1.06
CA GLN A 208 -0.58 12.54 2.04
C GLN A 208 0.93 12.86 2.08
N HIS A 209 1.81 11.89 1.86
CA HIS A 209 3.25 12.05 2.15
C HIS A 209 3.88 13.23 1.39
N ASP A 210 3.65 13.35 0.08
CA ASP A 210 4.34 14.33 -0.78
C ASP A 210 3.64 15.71 -0.86
N ARG A 211 2.63 15.96 -0.01
CA ARG A 211 2.04 17.30 0.10
C ARG A 211 3.06 18.34 0.53
N ASP A 212 2.91 19.56 0.05
CA ASP A 212 3.80 20.69 0.34
C ASP A 212 3.95 20.97 1.85
N GLY A 213 5.14 21.42 2.24
CA GLY A 213 5.49 21.87 3.59
C GLY A 213 6.42 20.92 4.32
N ASP A 214 7.34 21.53 5.10
CA ASP A 214 8.29 20.81 5.93
C ASP A 214 7.62 20.34 7.22
N SER A 215 7.47 19.03 7.41
CA SER A 215 6.94 18.45 8.64
C SER A 215 8.03 18.33 9.70
N VAL A 216 7.83 18.97 10.84
CA VAL A 216 8.71 18.87 12.02
C VAL A 216 8.09 17.94 13.07
N THR A 217 6.78 18.00 13.19
CA THR A 217 5.98 17.12 14.04
C THR A 217 4.77 16.62 13.25
N PRO A 218 4.27 15.42 13.55
CA PRO A 218 3.09 14.90 12.86
C PRO A 218 1.92 15.91 12.89
N TYR A 219 1.29 16.09 11.74
CA TYR A 219 0.11 16.95 11.53
C TYR A 219 0.34 18.47 11.71
N ASP A 220 1.59 18.95 11.71
CA ASP A 220 1.87 20.39 11.70
C ASP A 220 1.64 21.03 10.32
N VAL A 221 1.64 20.21 9.27
CA VAL A 221 1.17 20.58 7.93
C VAL A 221 -0.23 19.98 7.70
N PRO A 222 -1.24 20.77 7.27
CA PRO A 222 -2.56 20.25 6.99
C PRO A 222 -2.55 19.10 5.99
N LEU A 223 -3.40 18.09 6.22
CA LEU A 223 -3.60 17.00 5.28
C LEU A 223 -4.22 17.51 3.97
N ASN A 224 -3.96 16.81 2.87
CA ASN A 224 -4.70 16.98 1.63
C ASN A 224 -6.18 16.66 1.86
N ASP A 225 -7.05 17.42 1.21
CA ASP A 225 -8.50 17.18 1.20
C ASP A 225 -8.82 16.18 0.07
N VAL A 226 -8.49 14.93 0.31
CA VAL A 226 -8.70 13.78 -0.59
C VAL A 226 -9.17 12.58 0.21
N VAL A 227 -9.81 11.62 -0.46
CA VAL A 227 -10.26 10.37 0.17
C VAL A 227 -9.13 9.68 0.93
N ASP A 228 -9.41 9.20 2.14
CA ASP A 228 -8.43 8.46 2.96
C ASP A 228 -8.43 6.95 2.67
N LEU A 229 -7.34 6.27 3.05
CA LEU A 229 -7.18 4.82 2.85
C LEU A 229 -8.27 4.00 3.55
N SER A 230 -8.74 4.46 4.72
CA SER A 230 -9.81 3.82 5.47
C SER A 230 -11.14 3.81 4.70
N THR A 231 -11.52 4.95 4.13
CA THR A 231 -12.71 5.10 3.29
C THR A 231 -12.61 4.25 2.02
N MET A 232 -11.46 4.29 1.30
CA MET A 232 -11.24 3.42 0.15
C MET A 232 -11.31 1.94 0.51
N SER A 233 -10.72 1.55 1.65
CA SER A 233 -10.74 0.16 2.13
C SER A 233 -12.16 -0.35 2.37
N LYS A 234 -12.98 0.43 3.06
CA LYS A 234 -14.37 0.05 3.34
C LYS A 234 -15.25 0.06 2.09
N ALA A 235 -15.03 1.04 1.20
CA ALA A 235 -15.67 1.09 -0.10
C ALA A 235 -15.39 -0.20 -0.90
N ALA A 236 -14.11 -0.58 -1.00
CA ALA A 236 -13.69 -1.80 -1.68
C ALA A 236 -14.29 -3.07 -1.06
N LEU A 237 -14.27 -3.19 0.25
CA LEU A 237 -14.87 -4.33 0.97
C LEU A 237 -16.38 -4.45 0.67
N ASN A 238 -17.10 -3.33 0.64
CA ASN A 238 -18.54 -3.34 0.34
C ASN A 238 -18.83 -3.73 -1.13
N VAL A 239 -17.97 -3.34 -2.06
CA VAL A 239 -18.09 -3.77 -3.47
C VAL A 239 -17.83 -5.28 -3.57
N LEU A 240 -16.71 -5.75 -3.03
CA LEU A 240 -16.31 -7.17 -3.12
C LEU A 240 -17.28 -8.12 -2.40
N ASN A 241 -17.94 -7.64 -1.36
CA ASN A 241 -18.95 -8.40 -0.61
C ASN A 241 -20.25 -8.68 -1.41
N GLN A 242 -20.39 -8.13 -2.61
CA GLN A 242 -21.52 -8.50 -3.49
C GLN A 242 -21.35 -9.93 -4.05
N ASP A 243 -20.14 -10.49 -4.02
CA ASP A 243 -19.88 -11.85 -4.45
C ASP A 243 -20.16 -12.84 -3.31
N GLU A 244 -21.17 -13.71 -3.51
CA GLU A 244 -21.60 -14.70 -2.52
C GLU A 244 -20.55 -15.82 -2.28
N ASP A 245 -19.61 -16.02 -3.21
CA ASP A 245 -18.51 -16.98 -3.10
C ASP A 245 -17.33 -16.45 -2.29
N GLY A 246 -17.38 -15.13 -1.92
CA GLY A 246 -16.38 -14.41 -1.16
C GLY A 246 -15.32 -13.74 -2.03
N PHE A 247 -14.28 -13.20 -1.43
CA PHE A 247 -13.31 -12.37 -2.14
C PHE A 247 -11.89 -12.47 -1.59
N HIS A 248 -10.96 -11.92 -2.37
CA HIS A 248 -9.58 -11.62 -1.99
C HIS A 248 -9.34 -10.11 -2.15
N ILE A 249 -8.66 -9.49 -1.20
CA ILE A 249 -8.25 -8.08 -1.29
C ILE A 249 -6.85 -7.88 -0.73
N MET A 250 -6.07 -7.03 -1.39
CA MET A 250 -4.84 -6.45 -0.84
C MET A 250 -5.07 -4.97 -0.57
N ILE A 251 -4.69 -4.51 0.61
CA ILE A 251 -4.77 -3.11 1.04
C ILE A 251 -3.40 -2.69 1.54
N GLU A 252 -2.90 -1.55 1.08
CA GLU A 252 -1.55 -1.09 1.35
C GLU A 252 -1.52 0.35 1.87
N GLY A 253 -0.80 0.57 2.98
CA GLY A 253 -0.30 1.87 3.40
C GLY A 253 1.08 2.12 2.79
N GLY A 254 1.13 2.37 1.47
CA GLY A 254 2.38 2.36 0.70
C GLY A 254 3.31 3.52 1.01
N ALA A 255 2.77 4.65 1.45
CA ALA A 255 3.56 5.85 1.73
C ALA A 255 4.35 5.80 3.05
N ILE A 256 4.17 4.78 3.88
CA ILE A 256 5.06 4.46 5.01
C ILE A 256 6.49 4.23 4.48
N ASP A 257 6.63 3.45 3.41
CA ASP A 257 7.92 3.22 2.74
C ASP A 257 8.52 4.52 2.20
N TRP A 258 7.72 5.38 1.57
CA TRP A 258 8.20 6.63 1.00
C TRP A 258 8.69 7.61 2.08
N ALA A 259 7.97 7.71 3.19
CA ALA A 259 8.39 8.49 4.34
C ALA A 259 9.68 7.93 4.98
N GLY A 260 9.81 6.62 5.05
CA GLY A 260 11.04 5.92 5.47
C GLY A 260 12.23 6.26 4.57
N HIS A 261 12.06 6.22 3.25
CA HIS A 261 13.09 6.61 2.27
C HIS A 261 13.50 8.08 2.41
N ALA A 262 12.54 8.97 2.65
CA ALA A 262 12.81 10.39 2.87
C ALA A 262 13.45 10.68 4.25
N ASN A 263 13.47 9.72 5.17
CA ASN A 263 13.78 9.93 6.60
C ASN A 263 12.87 10.98 7.25
N ASP A 264 11.64 11.09 6.78
CA ASP A 264 10.63 11.99 7.33
C ASP A 264 9.82 11.28 8.41
N MET A 265 10.33 11.31 9.62
CA MET A 265 9.68 10.65 10.77
C MET A 265 8.27 11.22 11.06
N ALA A 266 8.05 12.50 10.78
CA ALA A 266 6.75 13.11 11.05
C ALA A 266 5.69 12.55 10.09
N ARG A 267 6.00 12.49 8.80
CA ARG A 267 5.15 11.88 7.78
C ARG A 267 4.99 10.38 7.99
N ASP A 268 6.06 9.67 8.32
CA ASP A 268 6.01 8.23 8.60
C ASP A 268 5.02 7.91 9.74
N ILE A 269 5.00 8.70 10.81
CA ILE A 269 4.02 8.54 11.89
C ILE A 269 2.59 8.78 11.40
N GLU A 270 2.37 9.77 10.53
CA GLU A 270 1.05 10.04 9.94
C GLU A 270 0.58 8.86 9.10
N GLU A 271 1.42 8.35 8.19
CA GLU A 271 1.13 7.23 7.30
C GLU A 271 0.86 5.93 8.07
N VAL A 272 1.67 5.62 9.11
CA VAL A 272 1.43 4.47 10.00
C VAL A 272 0.11 4.60 10.73
N GLN A 273 -0.30 5.80 11.15
CA GLN A 273 -1.59 6.01 11.83
C GLN A 273 -2.75 5.86 10.85
N GLU A 274 -2.62 6.31 9.61
CA GLU A 274 -3.62 6.11 8.57
C GLU A 274 -3.78 4.63 8.23
N PHE A 275 -2.67 3.90 8.08
CA PHE A 275 -2.70 2.45 7.89
C PHE A 275 -3.37 1.73 9.07
N ASN A 276 -3.02 2.08 10.31
CA ASN A 276 -3.68 1.50 11.49
C ASN A 276 -5.19 1.72 11.48
N LYS A 277 -5.65 2.92 11.08
CA LYS A 277 -7.08 3.23 10.94
C LYS A 277 -7.74 2.37 9.85
N ALA A 278 -7.05 2.13 8.73
CA ALA A 278 -7.55 1.22 7.70
C ALA A 278 -7.66 -0.23 8.23
N VAL A 279 -6.69 -0.71 9.01
CA VAL A 279 -6.76 -2.03 9.67
C VAL A 279 -7.94 -2.09 10.65
N GLU A 280 -8.16 -1.07 11.48
CA GLU A 280 -9.33 -0.99 12.37
C GLU A 280 -10.63 -1.08 11.57
N THR A 281 -10.72 -0.37 10.46
CA THR A 281 -11.88 -0.41 9.55
C THR A 281 -12.13 -1.80 8.98
N VAL A 282 -11.09 -2.53 8.58
CA VAL A 282 -11.20 -3.93 8.12
C VAL A 282 -11.71 -4.83 9.24
N ILE A 283 -11.16 -4.70 10.46
CA ILE A 283 -11.60 -5.48 11.63
C ILE A 283 -13.09 -5.23 11.91
N GLU A 284 -13.51 -3.97 12.02
CA GLU A 284 -14.90 -3.59 12.26
C GLU A 284 -15.83 -4.10 11.13
N TRP A 285 -15.35 -4.06 9.89
CA TRP A 285 -16.11 -4.58 8.76
C TRP A 285 -16.30 -6.10 8.87
N VAL A 286 -15.26 -6.86 9.21
CA VAL A 286 -15.33 -8.32 9.40
C VAL A 286 -16.30 -8.67 10.53
N GLU A 287 -16.21 -7.98 11.67
CA GLU A 287 -17.09 -8.20 12.84
C GLU A 287 -18.56 -7.88 12.53
N THR A 288 -18.82 -6.97 11.58
CA THR A 288 -20.18 -6.54 11.23
C THR A 288 -20.78 -7.35 10.09
N ASN A 289 -19.99 -7.73 9.11
CA ASN A 289 -20.47 -8.30 7.84
C ASN A 289 -20.04 -9.75 7.59
N SER A 290 -19.10 -10.28 8.38
CA SER A 290 -18.56 -11.63 8.24
C SER A 290 -18.33 -12.29 9.61
N SER A 291 -17.34 -13.15 9.73
CA SER A 291 -16.88 -13.76 10.98
C SER A 291 -15.43 -14.17 10.91
N TRP A 292 -14.79 -14.31 12.06
CA TRP A 292 -13.41 -14.81 12.16
C TRP A 292 -13.27 -16.31 11.83
N ASP A 293 -14.37 -17.04 11.69
CA ASP A 293 -14.38 -18.45 11.22
C ASP A 293 -14.30 -18.53 9.69
N GLU A 294 -14.65 -17.46 8.97
CA GLU A 294 -14.72 -17.41 7.50
C GLU A 294 -13.73 -16.42 6.88
N THR A 295 -13.17 -15.49 7.65
CA THR A 295 -12.27 -14.44 7.18
C THR A 295 -10.88 -14.58 7.79
N LEU A 296 -9.87 -14.54 6.93
CA LEU A 296 -8.47 -14.42 7.34
C LEU A 296 -7.96 -13.01 7.01
N VAL A 297 -7.50 -12.30 8.02
CA VAL A 297 -6.79 -11.01 7.88
C VAL A 297 -5.32 -11.23 8.21
N ILE A 298 -4.44 -10.79 7.33
CA ILE A 298 -2.99 -10.82 7.51
C ILE A 298 -2.50 -9.38 7.45
N VAL A 299 -1.84 -8.93 8.53
CA VAL A 299 -1.14 -7.63 8.56
C VAL A 299 0.35 -7.91 8.52
N THR A 300 1.04 -7.36 7.55
CA THR A 300 2.48 -7.60 7.33
C THR A 300 3.12 -6.40 6.63
N ALA A 301 4.44 -6.40 6.50
CA ALA A 301 5.19 -5.53 5.62
C ALA A 301 5.89 -6.36 4.54
N ASP A 302 6.17 -5.73 3.40
CA ASP A 302 6.95 -6.35 2.31
C ASP A 302 8.45 -6.33 2.61
N HIS A 303 8.96 -5.26 3.22
CA HIS A 303 10.32 -5.09 3.76
C HIS A 303 10.36 -3.94 4.76
N GLU A 304 11.49 -3.77 5.40
CA GLU A 304 11.83 -2.60 6.20
C GLU A 304 12.34 -1.45 5.33
N THR A 305 12.09 -0.19 5.74
CA THR A 305 12.60 1.01 5.07
C THR A 305 13.04 2.06 6.09
N GLY A 306 14.10 2.85 5.76
CA GLY A 306 14.65 3.90 6.63
C GLY A 306 15.44 3.38 7.82
N TYR A 307 15.35 2.10 8.15
CA TYR A 307 16.05 1.46 9.27
C TYR A 307 15.85 2.21 10.60
N MET A 308 14.64 2.60 10.89
CA MET A 308 14.28 3.33 12.10
C MET A 308 14.25 2.40 13.31
N THR A 309 14.94 2.78 14.36
CA THR A 309 15.03 2.01 15.62
C THR A 309 14.79 2.89 16.82
N GLY A 310 14.24 2.34 17.89
CA GLY A 310 14.07 3.03 19.16
C GLY A 310 15.22 2.78 20.13
N PRO A 311 15.40 3.63 21.16
CA PRO A 311 16.52 3.54 22.10
C PRO A 311 16.55 2.25 22.92
N ASP A 312 15.42 1.56 23.08
CA ASP A 312 15.33 0.34 23.87
C ASP A 312 15.44 -0.95 23.04
N ASN A 313 15.48 -0.84 21.71
CA ASN A 313 15.43 -2.00 20.81
C ASN A 313 16.83 -2.49 20.39
N ASP A 314 17.87 -1.67 20.57
CA ASP A 314 19.22 -1.98 20.14
C ASP A 314 20.26 -1.61 21.22
N PRO A 315 21.05 -2.58 21.71
CA PRO A 315 22.13 -2.31 22.65
C PRO A 315 23.23 -1.39 22.08
N ASN A 316 23.28 -1.21 20.77
CA ASN A 316 24.23 -0.33 20.09
C ASN A 316 23.59 0.98 19.60
N TRP A 317 22.39 1.29 20.04
CA TRP A 317 21.60 2.46 19.64
C TRP A 317 22.41 3.75 19.49
N SER A 318 23.21 4.11 20.51
CA SER A 318 24.01 5.33 20.48
C SER A 318 25.14 5.32 19.46
N ALA A 319 25.60 4.14 19.03
CA ALA A 319 26.62 3.99 17.99
C ALA A 319 26.01 4.05 16.58
N MET A 320 24.79 3.56 16.43
CA MET A 320 24.07 3.53 15.15
C MET A 320 23.41 4.86 14.80
N THR A 321 22.81 5.51 15.79
CA THR A 321 21.97 6.69 15.57
C THR A 321 22.64 8.03 15.81
N GLY A 322 23.82 8.03 16.43
CA GLY A 322 24.40 9.28 16.90
C GLY A 322 23.50 10.00 17.91
N ALA A 323 23.53 11.32 17.92
CA ALA A 323 22.78 12.12 18.91
C ALA A 323 21.29 12.30 18.57
N ALA A 324 20.85 11.92 17.39
CA ALA A 324 19.51 12.26 16.88
C ALA A 324 18.48 11.12 17.01
N GLY A 325 18.90 9.91 17.30
CA GLY A 325 17.97 8.78 17.38
C GLY A 325 17.42 8.28 16.03
N ILE A 326 18.03 8.69 14.93
CA ILE A 326 17.65 8.28 13.58
C ILE A 326 18.88 7.70 12.89
N VAL A 327 18.73 6.55 12.29
CA VAL A 327 19.77 6.00 11.41
C VAL A 327 19.59 6.63 10.05
N PRO A 328 20.63 7.20 9.43
CA PRO A 328 20.54 7.73 8.08
C PRO A 328 20.02 6.66 7.13
N ASN A 329 19.14 7.06 6.22
CA ASN A 329 18.67 6.21 5.15
C ASN A 329 19.86 5.74 4.31
N HIS A 330 19.91 4.46 4.05
CA HIS A 330 20.94 3.80 3.23
C HIS A 330 20.37 3.31 1.89
N GLY A 331 19.13 3.66 1.57
CA GLY A 331 18.45 3.33 0.32
C GLY A 331 18.87 4.20 -0.87
#